data_d9af49f9422f0ababbc29194dd054597
#
_entry.id   d9af49f9422f0ababbc29194dd054597
#
_cell.length_a   1.000
_cell.length_b   1.000
_cell.length_c   1.000
_cell.angle_alpha   90.00
_cell.angle_beta   90.00
_cell.angle_gamma   90.00
#
_symmetry.space_group_name_H-M   'P 1'
#
loop_
_entity.id
_entity.type
_entity.pdbx_description
1 polymer ?
#
loop_
_entity_poly.entity_id
_entity_poly.type
_entity_poly.pdbx_seq_one_letter_code
_entity_poly.pdbx_strand_id
1 'polypeptide(L)'
;MNLRIAMGSGVGLFIGLIGLKNGGIIVSNEATLVSMGDFLRTETILSMLGFLLIAILAVRKIPGAILLGVMMVTVTSIFIGIVQFQGLVSYPPAFMPVFMKLDILGALDLAMISVIMSFLFVNLFDTAGTLLGVANQAKLVEESGNVNDLDKALKADSSSSAVGAFLGCAPVTSYVESSAGVEAGGRTGLTALTAVSYTHLTLPTIYSV
;
A
#
# COMPACT_ATOMS: atom_id res chain seq x y z
N MET A 1 -12.72 -13.41 17.90
CA MET A 1 -12.41 -11.97 18.09
C MET A 1 -10.91 -11.71 18.16
N ASN A 2 -10.16 -12.42 18.98
CA ASN A 2 -8.72 -12.16 19.20
C ASN A 2 -7.82 -12.31 17.96
N LEU A 3 -8.07 -13.30 17.10
CA LEU A 3 -7.27 -13.51 15.88
C LEU A 3 -7.41 -12.34 14.88
N ARG A 4 -8.60 -11.79 14.71
CA ARG A 4 -8.85 -10.64 13.81
C ARG A 4 -8.13 -9.37 14.29
N ILE A 5 -8.14 -9.12 15.60
CA ILE A 5 -7.41 -8.00 16.22
C ILE A 5 -5.91 -8.20 16.04
N ALA A 6 -5.42 -9.43 16.27
CA ALA A 6 -4.00 -9.76 16.10
C ALA A 6 -3.53 -9.56 14.64
N MET A 7 -4.34 -9.99 13.64
CA MET A 7 -4.03 -9.75 12.22
C MET A 7 -3.96 -8.27 11.90
N GLY A 8 -4.97 -7.48 12.29
CA GLY A 8 -4.98 -6.03 12.06
C GLY A 8 -3.79 -5.32 12.70
N SER A 9 -3.43 -5.69 13.94
CA SER A 9 -2.26 -5.14 14.62
C SER A 9 -0.96 -5.54 13.94
N GLY A 10 -0.85 -6.79 13.45
CA GLY A 10 0.31 -7.29 12.71
C GLY A 10 0.52 -6.54 11.40
N VAL A 11 -0.55 -6.32 10.63
CA VAL A 11 -0.51 -5.54 9.38
C VAL A 11 -0.09 -4.10 9.66
N GLY A 12 -0.66 -3.46 10.69
CA GLY A 12 -0.27 -2.10 11.07
C GLY A 12 1.20 -1.97 11.45
N LEU A 13 1.74 -2.91 12.23
CA LEU A 13 3.17 -2.95 12.58
C LEU A 13 4.06 -3.20 11.35
N PHE A 14 3.63 -4.06 10.44
CA PHE A 14 4.35 -4.36 9.20
C PHE A 14 4.42 -3.13 8.28
N ILE A 15 3.30 -2.43 8.07
CA ILE A 15 3.26 -1.17 7.31
C ILE A 15 4.15 -0.11 7.98
N GLY A 16 4.09 0.00 9.31
CA GLY A 16 4.96 0.88 10.08
C GLY A 16 6.45 0.58 9.86
N LEU A 17 6.84 -0.69 9.86
CA LEU A 17 8.22 -1.13 9.59
C LEU A 17 8.65 -0.76 8.15
N ILE A 18 7.77 -0.97 7.16
CA ILE A 18 8.04 -0.58 5.78
C ILE A 18 8.22 0.94 5.67
N GLY A 19 7.35 1.71 6.33
CA GLY A 19 7.46 3.17 6.38
C GLY A 19 8.78 3.65 6.98
N LEU A 20 9.22 3.05 8.09
CA LEU A 20 10.51 3.36 8.72
C LEU A 20 11.70 2.99 7.81
N LYS A 21 11.59 1.88 7.08
CA LYS A 21 12.62 1.44 6.13
C LYS A 21 12.70 2.39 4.92
N ASN A 22 11.57 2.71 4.31
CA ASN A 22 11.52 3.62 3.17
C ASN A 22 11.91 5.05 3.55
N GLY A 23 11.62 5.47 4.77
CA GLY A 23 12.06 6.75 5.33
C GLY A 23 13.54 6.80 5.69
N GLY A 24 14.30 5.68 5.54
CA GLY A 24 15.72 5.61 5.87
C GLY A 24 16.03 5.63 7.36
N ILE A 25 15.02 5.51 8.23
CA ILE A 25 15.18 5.45 9.69
C ILE A 25 15.73 4.09 10.10
N ILE A 26 15.30 3.04 9.41
CA ILE A 26 15.77 1.66 9.58
C ILE A 26 16.35 1.19 8.24
N VAL A 27 17.51 0.54 8.29
CA VAL A 27 18.17 -0.06 7.13
C VAL A 27 18.37 -1.56 7.34
N SER A 28 18.53 -2.32 6.26
CA SER A 28 18.83 -3.75 6.35
C SER A 28 20.25 -3.97 6.87
N ASN A 29 20.40 -4.97 7.72
CA ASN A 29 21.70 -5.40 8.28
C ASN A 29 21.76 -6.93 8.20
N GLU A 30 22.89 -7.48 7.74
CA GLU A 30 23.03 -8.93 7.56
C GLU A 30 23.01 -9.71 8.89
N ALA A 31 23.50 -9.11 9.98
CA ALA A 31 23.60 -9.79 11.28
C ALA A 31 22.30 -9.68 12.09
N THR A 32 21.63 -8.53 12.08
CA THR A 32 20.47 -8.22 12.93
C THR A 32 19.18 -8.05 12.16
N LEU A 33 19.20 -8.28 10.83
CA LEU A 33 18.13 -8.03 9.86
C LEU A 33 17.79 -6.55 9.71
N VAL A 34 17.79 -5.78 10.77
CA VAL A 34 17.54 -4.33 10.77
C VAL A 34 18.55 -3.62 11.69
N SER A 35 18.97 -2.43 11.27
CA SER A 35 19.78 -1.50 12.07
C SER A 35 19.28 -0.07 11.91
N MET A 36 19.75 0.82 12.75
CA MET A 36 19.45 2.24 12.61
C MET A 36 20.12 2.79 11.35
N GLY A 37 19.37 3.59 10.60
CA GLY A 37 19.85 4.30 9.43
C GLY A 37 20.61 5.58 9.81
N ASP A 38 21.04 6.30 8.77
CA ASP A 38 21.72 7.59 8.94
C ASP A 38 20.67 8.70 9.02
N PHE A 39 20.51 9.27 10.21
CA PHE A 39 19.58 10.37 10.48
C PHE A 39 20.01 11.72 9.89
N LEU A 40 21.26 11.85 9.44
CA LEU A 40 21.76 13.08 8.83
C LEU A 40 21.52 13.13 7.32
N ARG A 41 21.03 12.06 6.72
CA ARG A 41 20.63 12.06 5.30
C ARG A 41 19.43 12.97 5.09
N THR A 42 19.50 13.76 4.04
CA THR A 42 18.44 14.73 3.71
C THR A 42 17.07 14.05 3.50
N GLU A 43 17.08 12.87 2.87
CA GLU A 43 15.85 12.08 2.66
C GLU A 43 15.23 11.64 4.00
N THR A 44 16.07 11.21 4.96
CA THR A 44 15.62 10.76 6.27
C THR A 44 15.04 11.92 7.09
N ILE A 45 15.73 13.05 7.10
CA ILE A 45 15.24 14.28 7.77
C ILE A 45 13.90 14.72 7.17
N LEU A 46 13.81 14.73 5.85
CA LEU A 46 12.58 15.15 5.15
C LEU A 46 11.42 14.19 5.43
N SER A 47 11.68 12.90 5.48
CA SER A 47 10.71 11.86 5.85
C SER A 47 10.19 12.06 7.29
N MET A 48 11.09 12.33 8.25
CA MET A 48 10.71 12.59 9.64
C MET A 48 9.90 13.87 9.78
N LEU A 49 10.32 14.95 9.12
CA LEU A 49 9.58 16.20 9.12
C LEU A 49 8.21 16.07 8.47
N GLY A 50 8.13 15.30 7.37
CA GLY A 50 6.87 14.98 6.70
C GLY A 50 5.92 14.21 7.60
N PHE A 51 6.41 13.21 8.30
CA PHE A 51 5.61 12.46 9.27
C PHE A 51 5.08 13.34 10.40
N LEU A 52 5.94 14.18 10.99
CA LEU A 52 5.53 15.14 12.03
C LEU A 52 4.48 16.13 11.52
N LEU A 53 4.66 16.64 10.30
CA LEU A 53 3.70 17.54 9.67
C LEU A 53 2.34 16.87 9.51
N ILE A 54 2.30 15.65 8.96
CA ILE A 54 1.06 14.88 8.80
C ILE A 54 0.40 14.65 10.17
N ALA A 55 1.18 14.27 11.18
CA ALA A 55 0.67 14.05 12.53
C ALA A 55 0.05 15.32 13.12
N ILE A 56 0.70 16.47 12.96
CA ILE A 56 0.17 17.79 13.42
C ILE A 56 -1.13 18.11 12.68
N LEU A 57 -1.17 17.95 11.36
CA LEU A 57 -2.37 18.23 10.56
C LEU A 57 -3.53 17.29 10.94
N ALA A 58 -3.23 16.02 11.20
CA ALA A 58 -4.22 15.03 11.63
C ALA A 58 -4.79 15.34 13.01
N VAL A 59 -3.94 15.70 13.99
CA VAL A 59 -4.39 16.13 15.33
C VAL A 59 -5.26 17.40 15.25
N ARG A 60 -4.93 18.31 14.31
CA ARG A 60 -5.74 19.50 14.02
C ARG A 60 -7.05 19.18 13.28
N LYS A 61 -7.32 17.91 12.95
CA LYS A 61 -8.51 17.45 12.21
C LYS A 61 -8.71 18.16 10.87
N ILE A 62 -7.61 18.52 10.21
CA ILE A 62 -7.67 19.15 8.89
C ILE A 62 -8.03 18.06 7.86
N PRO A 63 -9.11 18.24 7.07
CA PRO A 63 -9.49 17.27 6.06
C PRO A 63 -8.37 17.14 5.01
N GLY A 64 -8.03 15.92 4.63
CA GLY A 64 -6.94 15.66 3.69
C GLY A 64 -5.53 15.85 4.25
N ALA A 65 -5.35 15.81 5.58
CA ALA A 65 -4.06 16.01 6.25
C ALA A 65 -2.92 15.17 5.62
N ILE A 66 -3.19 13.92 5.28
CA ILE A 66 -2.21 13.02 4.65
C ILE A 66 -1.83 13.54 3.26
N LEU A 67 -2.82 13.87 2.43
CA LEU A 67 -2.58 14.40 1.08
C LEU A 67 -1.79 15.71 1.11
N LEU A 68 -2.19 16.65 1.98
CA LEU A 68 -1.49 17.91 2.15
C LEU A 68 -0.04 17.71 2.60
N GLY A 69 0.19 16.81 3.55
CA GLY A 69 1.53 16.50 4.02
C GLY A 69 2.42 15.89 2.94
N VAL A 70 1.89 14.91 2.20
CA VAL A 70 2.60 14.30 1.07
C VAL A 70 2.92 15.35 0.00
N MET A 71 1.96 16.20 -0.38
CA MET A 71 2.19 17.27 -1.35
C MET A 71 3.28 18.25 -0.88
N MET A 72 3.25 18.67 0.37
CA MET A 72 4.26 19.59 0.92
C MET A 72 5.66 18.96 0.90
N VAL A 73 5.78 17.71 1.32
CA VAL A 73 7.06 16.97 1.27
C VAL A 73 7.55 16.83 -0.17
N THR A 74 6.66 16.46 -1.11
CA THR A 74 7.01 16.31 -2.53
C THR A 74 7.50 17.61 -3.13
N VAL A 75 6.79 18.71 -2.90
CA VAL A 75 7.19 20.04 -3.38
C VAL A 75 8.54 20.43 -2.79
N THR A 76 8.75 20.23 -1.50
CA THR A 76 10.04 20.50 -0.85
C THR A 76 11.16 19.65 -1.43
N SER A 77 10.90 18.35 -1.71
CA SER A 77 11.89 17.44 -2.33
C SER A 77 12.31 17.89 -3.72
N ILE A 78 11.37 18.43 -4.50
CA ILE A 78 11.65 18.99 -5.83
C ILE A 78 12.52 20.26 -5.71
N PHE A 79 12.19 21.16 -4.77
CA PHE A 79 12.97 22.39 -4.57
C PHE A 79 14.39 22.12 -4.09
N ILE A 80 14.59 21.09 -3.26
CA ILE A 80 15.93 20.69 -2.79
C ILE A 80 16.69 19.91 -3.87
N GLY A 81 16.01 19.46 -4.94
CA GLY A 81 16.61 18.71 -6.04
C GLY A 81 16.81 17.21 -5.79
N ILE A 82 16.17 16.67 -4.73
CA ILE A 82 16.18 15.23 -4.43
C ILE A 82 15.34 14.47 -5.47
N VAL A 83 14.22 15.05 -5.89
CA VAL A 83 13.30 14.46 -6.87
C VAL A 83 13.30 15.32 -8.14
N GLN A 84 13.54 14.67 -9.28
CA GLN A 84 13.42 15.33 -10.58
C GLN A 84 11.95 15.29 -11.03
N PHE A 85 11.35 16.46 -11.22
CA PHE A 85 9.99 16.56 -11.70
C PHE A 85 9.92 16.25 -13.21
N GLN A 86 9.32 15.14 -13.59
CA GLN A 86 9.22 14.70 -14.99
C GLN A 86 7.87 15.04 -15.67
N GLY A 87 7.04 15.82 -15.00
CA GLY A 87 5.71 16.19 -15.51
C GLY A 87 4.57 15.57 -14.73
N LEU A 88 3.35 16.04 -14.97
CA LEU A 88 2.13 15.56 -14.29
C LEU A 88 1.48 14.36 -14.96
N VAL A 89 1.81 14.11 -16.21
CA VAL A 89 1.20 13.05 -17.03
C VAL A 89 2.29 12.33 -17.79
N SER A 90 2.30 11.03 -17.72
CA SER A 90 3.20 10.15 -18.46
C SER A 90 2.38 9.14 -19.29
N TYR A 91 2.92 8.70 -20.41
CA TYR A 91 2.34 7.57 -21.14
C TYR A 91 2.44 6.30 -20.28
N PRO A 92 1.38 5.45 -20.24
CA PRO A 92 1.44 4.19 -19.55
C PRO A 92 2.58 3.33 -20.13
N PRO A 93 3.33 2.63 -19.30
CA PRO A 93 4.39 1.73 -19.76
C PRO A 93 3.81 0.64 -20.68
N ALA A 94 4.59 0.19 -21.64
CA ALA A 94 4.18 -0.89 -22.52
C ALA A 94 3.96 -2.18 -21.70
N PHE A 95 2.75 -2.71 -21.65
CA PHE A 95 2.42 -3.95 -20.95
C PHE A 95 2.64 -5.22 -21.80
N MET A 96 2.74 -5.07 -23.13
CA MET A 96 2.94 -6.18 -24.07
C MET A 96 4.12 -7.12 -23.73
N PRO A 97 5.27 -6.64 -23.23
CA PRO A 97 6.39 -7.52 -22.90
C PRO A 97 6.10 -8.53 -21.79
N VAL A 98 5.17 -8.22 -20.90
CA VAL A 98 4.82 -9.05 -19.73
C VAL A 98 3.48 -9.76 -19.87
N PHE A 99 2.68 -9.36 -20.87
CA PHE A 99 1.35 -9.93 -21.10
C PHE A 99 1.43 -11.43 -21.41
N MET A 100 0.72 -12.25 -20.63
CA MET A 100 0.67 -13.71 -20.73
C MET A 100 2.04 -14.42 -20.71
N LYS A 101 3.04 -13.85 -20.05
CA LYS A 101 4.38 -14.44 -19.86
C LYS A 101 4.48 -15.28 -18.59
N LEU A 102 3.39 -15.92 -18.18
CA LEU A 102 3.35 -16.79 -17.02
C LEU A 102 4.17 -18.06 -17.28
N ASP A 103 5.16 -18.33 -16.44
CA ASP A 103 5.87 -19.61 -16.38
C ASP A 103 5.21 -20.51 -15.32
N ILE A 104 4.13 -21.17 -15.73
CA ILE A 104 3.37 -22.07 -14.86
C ILE A 104 4.19 -23.33 -14.54
N LEU A 105 4.98 -23.83 -15.48
CA LEU A 105 5.78 -25.03 -15.28
C LEU A 105 6.93 -24.78 -14.31
N GLY A 106 7.61 -23.63 -14.44
CA GLY A 106 8.64 -23.22 -13.48
C GLY A 106 8.07 -22.96 -12.09
N ALA A 107 6.84 -22.45 -11.99
CA ALA A 107 6.17 -22.26 -10.70
C ALA A 107 5.78 -23.57 -10.00
N LEU A 108 5.63 -24.67 -10.74
CA LEU A 108 5.31 -26.00 -10.19
C LEU A 108 6.56 -26.77 -9.73
N ASP A 109 7.75 -26.18 -9.83
CA ASP A 109 8.96 -26.77 -9.26
C ASP A 109 8.84 -26.92 -7.74
N LEU A 110 9.35 -28.04 -7.23
CA LEU A 110 9.33 -28.37 -5.79
C LEU A 110 10.00 -27.28 -4.95
N ALA A 111 11.04 -26.64 -5.46
CA ALA A 111 11.75 -25.54 -4.83
C ALA A 111 10.86 -24.29 -4.67
N MET A 112 9.90 -24.09 -5.57
CA MET A 112 9.00 -22.95 -5.56
C MET A 112 7.81 -23.10 -4.62
N ILE A 113 7.49 -24.31 -4.14
CA ILE A 113 6.34 -24.56 -3.27
C ILE A 113 6.41 -23.71 -1.99
N SER A 114 7.58 -23.63 -1.37
CA SER A 114 7.73 -22.84 -0.12
C SER A 114 7.54 -21.34 -0.37
N VAL A 115 7.99 -20.85 -1.51
CA VAL A 115 7.83 -19.46 -1.94
C VAL A 115 6.35 -19.15 -2.21
N ILE A 116 5.68 -20.04 -2.97
CA ILE A 116 4.25 -19.90 -3.28
C ILE A 116 3.41 -19.92 -2.00
N MET A 117 3.69 -20.85 -1.08
CA MET A 117 2.99 -20.91 0.20
C MET A 117 3.22 -19.65 1.04
N SER A 118 4.43 -19.13 1.08
CA SER A 118 4.74 -17.90 1.79
C SER A 118 3.96 -16.71 1.23
N PHE A 119 3.95 -16.52 -0.09
CA PHE A 119 3.17 -15.46 -0.74
C PHE A 119 1.66 -15.65 -0.54
N LEU A 120 1.17 -16.89 -0.63
CA LEU A 120 -0.24 -17.19 -0.41
C LEU A 120 -0.67 -16.80 1.01
N PHE A 121 0.09 -17.19 2.04
CA PHE A 121 -0.23 -16.84 3.41
C PHE A 121 -0.12 -15.33 3.65
N VAL A 122 0.93 -14.67 3.15
CA VAL A 122 1.07 -13.21 3.28
C VAL A 122 -0.12 -12.52 2.64
N ASN A 123 -0.45 -12.85 1.40
CA ASN A 123 -1.58 -12.24 0.68
C ASN A 123 -2.92 -12.49 1.39
N LEU A 124 -3.16 -13.72 1.86
CA LEU A 124 -4.40 -14.09 2.55
C LEU A 124 -4.57 -13.29 3.87
N PHE A 125 -3.51 -13.18 4.67
CA PHE A 125 -3.57 -12.44 5.93
C PHE A 125 -3.65 -10.93 5.70
N ASP A 126 -2.93 -10.41 4.72
CA ASP A 126 -2.95 -8.99 4.35
C ASP A 126 -4.35 -8.59 3.86
N THR A 127 -4.90 -9.30 2.89
CA THR A 127 -6.25 -9.05 2.37
C THR A 127 -7.31 -9.17 3.47
N ALA A 128 -7.25 -10.23 4.28
CA ALA A 128 -8.22 -10.41 5.36
C ALA A 128 -8.12 -9.29 6.41
N GLY A 129 -6.91 -8.89 6.79
CA GLY A 129 -6.67 -7.81 7.74
C GLY A 129 -7.14 -6.46 7.22
N THR A 130 -6.82 -6.17 5.98
CA THR A 130 -7.17 -4.91 5.30
C THR A 130 -8.69 -4.79 5.09
N LEU A 131 -9.34 -5.85 4.57
CA LEU A 131 -10.79 -5.85 4.37
C LEU A 131 -11.54 -5.67 5.69
N LEU A 132 -11.09 -6.32 6.77
CA LEU A 132 -11.67 -6.14 8.09
C LEU A 132 -11.46 -4.72 8.63
N GLY A 133 -10.29 -4.14 8.42
CA GLY A 133 -9.98 -2.77 8.81
C GLY A 133 -10.88 -1.75 8.10
N VAL A 134 -10.97 -1.85 6.77
CA VAL A 134 -11.81 -0.97 5.94
C VAL A 134 -13.30 -1.17 6.24
N ALA A 135 -13.76 -2.42 6.42
CA ALA A 135 -15.16 -2.73 6.77
C ALA A 135 -15.53 -2.13 8.13
N ASN A 136 -14.62 -2.19 9.10
CA ASN A 136 -14.84 -1.58 10.41
C ASN A 136 -14.98 -0.06 10.30
N GLN A 137 -14.10 0.60 9.55
CA GLN A 137 -14.18 2.03 9.28
C GLN A 137 -15.46 2.42 8.53
N ALA A 138 -15.89 1.56 7.61
CA ALA A 138 -17.15 1.73 6.87
C ALA A 138 -18.41 1.45 7.71
N LYS A 139 -18.25 0.96 8.95
CA LYS A 139 -19.36 0.52 9.82
C LYS A 139 -20.19 -0.62 9.21
N LEU A 140 -19.54 -1.52 8.47
CA LEU A 140 -20.14 -2.71 7.86
C LEU A 140 -20.00 -3.97 8.74
N VAL A 141 -19.40 -3.83 9.91
CA VAL A 141 -19.23 -4.92 10.88
C VAL A 141 -20.47 -4.97 11.78
N GLU A 142 -21.15 -6.10 11.82
CA GLU A 142 -22.28 -6.36 12.71
C GLU A 142 -21.82 -6.46 14.17
N GLU A 143 -22.76 -6.35 15.12
CA GLU A 143 -22.49 -6.56 16.54
C GLU A 143 -21.96 -7.97 16.84
N SER A 144 -22.34 -8.95 16.02
CA SER A 144 -21.81 -10.32 16.03
C SER A 144 -20.32 -10.42 15.66
N GLY A 145 -19.73 -9.34 15.13
CA GLY A 145 -18.39 -9.29 14.58
C GLY A 145 -18.26 -9.87 13.17
N ASN A 146 -19.36 -10.21 12.52
CA ASN A 146 -19.37 -10.62 11.14
C ASN A 146 -19.37 -9.39 10.21
N VAL A 147 -18.71 -9.55 9.07
CA VAL A 147 -18.74 -8.55 7.99
C VAL A 147 -19.64 -9.07 6.89
N ASN A 148 -20.67 -8.30 6.58
CA ASN A 148 -21.55 -8.64 5.47
C ASN A 148 -20.77 -8.67 4.17
N ASP A 149 -21.04 -9.69 3.34
CA ASP A 149 -20.45 -9.87 2.01
C ASP A 149 -18.91 -9.99 1.98
N LEU A 150 -18.25 -10.34 3.10
CA LEU A 150 -16.80 -10.54 3.16
C LEU A 150 -16.34 -11.60 2.15
N ASP A 151 -17.12 -12.67 1.96
CA ASP A 151 -16.85 -13.71 0.98
C ASP A 151 -16.87 -13.19 -0.46
N LYS A 152 -17.75 -12.25 -0.77
CA LYS A 152 -17.80 -11.58 -2.08
C LYS A 152 -16.59 -10.68 -2.29
N ALA A 153 -16.18 -9.94 -1.25
CA ALA A 153 -15.00 -9.10 -1.29
C ALA A 153 -13.72 -9.93 -1.50
N LEU A 154 -13.57 -11.05 -0.78
CA LEU A 154 -12.44 -11.96 -0.95
C LEU A 154 -12.42 -12.61 -2.34
N LYS A 155 -13.58 -12.99 -2.89
CA LYS A 155 -13.67 -13.51 -4.26
C LYS A 155 -13.30 -12.46 -5.30
N ALA A 156 -13.73 -11.21 -5.11
CA ALA A 156 -13.37 -10.11 -6.00
C ALA A 156 -11.85 -9.84 -5.97
N ASP A 157 -11.25 -9.81 -4.79
CA ASP A 157 -9.80 -9.62 -4.60
C ASP A 157 -9.00 -10.75 -5.27
N SER A 158 -9.36 -12.01 -5.00
CA SER A 158 -8.69 -13.18 -5.59
C SER A 158 -8.85 -13.26 -7.11
N SER A 159 -10.03 -12.93 -7.63
CA SER A 159 -10.26 -12.94 -9.08
C SER A 159 -9.51 -11.80 -9.78
N SER A 160 -9.44 -10.62 -9.17
CA SER A 160 -8.65 -9.51 -9.71
C SER A 160 -7.14 -9.80 -9.71
N SER A 161 -6.64 -10.46 -8.66
CA SER A 161 -5.25 -10.94 -8.60
C SER A 161 -4.95 -11.97 -9.69
N ALA A 162 -5.87 -12.90 -9.95
CA ALA A 162 -5.72 -13.88 -11.03
C ALA A 162 -5.69 -13.19 -12.41
N VAL A 163 -6.59 -12.25 -12.67
CA VAL A 163 -6.59 -11.46 -13.91
C VAL A 163 -5.32 -10.61 -14.01
N GLY A 164 -4.90 -9.98 -12.91
CA GLY A 164 -3.65 -9.21 -12.85
C GLY A 164 -2.42 -10.03 -13.22
N ALA A 165 -2.35 -11.29 -12.77
CA ALA A 165 -1.26 -12.20 -13.12
C ALA A 165 -1.16 -12.44 -14.63
N PHE A 166 -2.29 -12.63 -15.34
CA PHE A 166 -2.30 -12.75 -16.81
C PHE A 166 -1.83 -11.47 -17.51
N LEU A 167 -2.06 -10.32 -16.90
CA LEU A 167 -1.59 -9.02 -17.40
C LEU A 167 -0.12 -8.74 -17.03
N GLY A 168 0.52 -9.63 -16.27
CA GLY A 168 1.90 -9.46 -15.80
C GLY A 168 2.04 -8.48 -14.64
N CYS A 169 0.95 -8.23 -13.91
CA CYS A 169 0.95 -7.38 -12.71
C CYS A 169 1.26 -8.20 -11.45
N ALA A 170 1.77 -7.53 -10.44
CA ALA A 170 1.83 -8.07 -9.08
C ALA A 170 0.41 -8.38 -8.56
N PRO A 171 0.26 -9.23 -7.52
CA PRO A 171 -1.04 -9.50 -6.93
C PRO A 171 -1.80 -8.21 -6.61
N VAL A 172 -3.04 -8.14 -7.06
CA VAL A 172 -3.93 -7.01 -6.77
C VAL A 172 -4.57 -7.26 -5.41
N THR A 173 -4.34 -6.38 -4.46
CA THR A 173 -4.87 -6.51 -3.10
C THR A 173 -5.51 -5.21 -2.63
N SER A 174 -6.39 -5.33 -1.65
CA SER A 174 -7.00 -4.16 -1.01
C SER A 174 -5.98 -3.46 -0.13
N TYR A 175 -6.01 -2.13 -0.09
CA TYR A 175 -5.11 -1.32 0.73
C TYR A 175 -5.84 -0.75 1.95
N VAL A 176 -5.17 -0.78 3.11
CA VAL A 176 -5.70 -0.22 4.36
C VAL A 176 -5.87 1.30 4.27
N GLU A 177 -5.09 1.97 3.43
CA GLU A 177 -5.17 3.41 3.14
C GLU A 177 -6.52 3.80 2.53
N SER A 178 -7.25 2.85 1.92
CA SER A 178 -8.62 3.04 1.45
C SER A 178 -9.57 3.46 2.58
N SER A 179 -9.23 3.14 3.84
CA SER A 179 -9.99 3.59 5.01
C SER A 179 -10.07 5.11 5.13
N ALA A 180 -9.04 5.83 4.70
CA ALA A 180 -9.05 7.30 4.67
C ALA A 180 -10.10 7.84 3.68
N GLY A 181 -10.26 7.20 2.51
CA GLY A 181 -11.30 7.54 1.55
C GLY A 181 -12.71 7.23 2.08
N VAL A 182 -12.86 6.13 2.82
CA VAL A 182 -14.12 5.75 3.49
C VAL A 182 -14.46 6.74 4.60
N GLU A 183 -13.48 7.17 5.39
CA GLU A 183 -13.64 8.19 6.43
C GLU A 183 -14.08 9.52 5.84
N ALA A 184 -13.54 9.91 4.70
CA ALA A 184 -13.93 11.11 3.95
C ALA A 184 -15.33 11.01 3.31
N GLY A 185 -16.02 9.87 3.43
CA GLY A 185 -17.39 9.67 2.96
C GLY A 185 -17.51 8.81 1.68
N GLY A 186 -16.43 8.26 1.18
CA GLY A 186 -16.45 7.35 0.03
C GLY A 186 -17.21 6.05 0.33
N ARG A 187 -18.23 5.71 -0.49
CA ARG A 187 -19.11 4.56 -0.25
C ARG A 187 -19.39 3.73 -1.49
N THR A 188 -18.88 4.13 -2.63
CA THR A 188 -19.22 3.52 -3.92
C THR A 188 -17.98 3.17 -4.73
N GLY A 189 -18.11 2.30 -5.72
CA GLY A 189 -17.05 1.98 -6.67
C GLY A 189 -16.51 3.21 -7.43
N LEU A 190 -17.29 4.29 -7.52
CA LEU A 190 -16.82 5.54 -8.11
C LEU A 190 -15.66 6.17 -7.31
N THR A 191 -15.66 6.03 -5.99
CA THR A 191 -14.53 6.46 -5.14
C THR A 191 -13.26 5.70 -5.50
N ALA A 192 -13.35 4.37 -5.68
CA ALA A 192 -12.24 3.55 -6.10
C ALA A 192 -11.74 3.92 -7.51
N LEU A 193 -12.65 4.14 -8.46
CA LEU A 193 -12.32 4.56 -9.82
C LEU A 193 -11.59 5.92 -9.83
N THR A 194 -12.03 6.87 -9.03
CA THR A 194 -11.39 8.17 -8.90
C THR A 194 -9.98 8.03 -8.30
N ALA A 195 -9.82 7.21 -7.26
CA ALA A 195 -8.51 6.94 -6.65
C ALA A 195 -7.55 6.29 -7.64
N VAL A 196 -7.99 5.30 -8.41
CA VAL A 196 -7.18 4.65 -9.46
C VAL A 196 -6.78 5.65 -10.54
N SER A 197 -7.72 6.47 -11.02
CA SER A 197 -7.43 7.49 -12.04
C SER A 197 -6.38 8.48 -11.56
N TYR A 198 -6.48 8.94 -10.30
CA TYR A 198 -5.50 9.83 -9.69
C TYR A 198 -4.13 9.16 -9.58
N THR A 199 -4.09 7.91 -9.13
CA THR A 199 -2.86 7.12 -9.00
C THR A 199 -2.14 7.00 -10.35
N HIS A 200 -2.86 6.66 -11.43
CA HIS A 200 -2.27 6.54 -12.76
C HIS A 200 -1.75 7.86 -13.35
N LEU A 201 -2.34 8.98 -12.93
CA LEU A 201 -1.88 10.30 -13.38
C LEU A 201 -0.66 10.79 -12.60
N THR A 202 -0.47 10.38 -11.36
CA THR A 202 0.56 10.93 -10.45
C THR A 202 1.75 10.01 -10.23
N LEU A 203 1.56 8.68 -10.21
CA LEU A 203 2.64 7.71 -9.96
C LEU A 203 3.81 7.77 -10.95
N PRO A 204 3.61 7.95 -12.27
CA PRO A 204 4.73 8.04 -13.20
C PRO A 204 5.69 9.19 -12.90
N THR A 205 5.23 10.20 -12.16
CA THR A 205 6.06 11.36 -11.81
C THR A 205 6.92 11.15 -10.57
N ILE A 206 6.64 10.11 -9.77
CA ILE A 206 7.30 9.83 -8.49
C ILE A 206 8.28 8.65 -8.60
N TYR A 207 8.06 7.72 -9.53
CA TYR A 207 8.81 6.46 -9.64
C TYR A 207 9.83 6.40 -10.78
N SER A 208 10.20 7.52 -11.36
CA SER A 208 11.31 7.56 -12.30
C SER A 208 12.66 7.79 -11.58
N VAL A 209 12.96 6.89 -10.64
CA VAL A 209 14.30 6.73 -10.06
C VAL A 209 14.79 5.34 -10.35
#